data_fd0d77f6567e09248b9e2111b4ac093d
#
_entry.id   fd0d77f6567e09248b9e2111b4ac093d
#
_cell.length_a   1.000
_cell.length_b   1.000
_cell.length_c   1.000
_cell.angle_alpha   90.00
_cell.angle_beta   90.00
_cell.angle_gamma   90.00
#
_symmetry.space_group_name_H-M   'P 1'
#
loop_
_entity.id
_entity.type
_entity.pdbx_description
1 polymer ?
#
loop_
_entity_poly.entity_id
_entity_poly.type
_entity_poly.pdbx_seq_one_letter_code
_entity_poly.pdbx_strand_id
1 'polypeptide(L)'
;MNLHKWLKGQLGLHVPTCHAVAFPDVTYTLELGPAAPTDIVIDNRGLSDINASLSRVLAHWRQSASLSAAELEKVVQALAPTISVKRTLADAAHDADAGLLKLTQDQIRAFGMTRRTPRAVVFGGAGTGKTVLACEKARQLRDEGNSVLLTCFNELLARRLAADPSLDGIRTATFHSLCMATAKSAGILLPKVPDANWWKADAPLVLLEAMERKGVTFDAIVVDEGQDFSRSWIEALEAICASGSDSPFYVFADEHQRLWDRDWVPDAQRFRLDLTTNCRNAHPISSRVAMIAGSAVDDLGIDGPPPKWSDLNKISEAPRLVQRIVEKLLAQGFSADDVVVLCETPELARRLREIAVADTGF
;
A
#
# COMPACT_ATOMS: atom_id res chain seq x y z
N MET A 1 -29.02 -32.32 15.16
CA MET A 1 -30.23 -32.09 14.33
C MET A 1 -30.25 -33.17 13.26
N ASN A 2 -31.38 -33.88 13.06
CA ASN A 2 -31.45 -34.94 12.05
C ASN A 2 -31.76 -34.32 10.68
N LEU A 3 -30.82 -34.44 9.73
CA LEU A 3 -30.89 -33.85 8.39
C LEU A 3 -32.18 -34.18 7.66
N HIS A 4 -32.63 -35.43 7.75
CA HIS A 4 -33.90 -35.87 7.13
C HIS A 4 -35.10 -35.09 7.67
N LYS A 5 -35.21 -34.91 9.00
CA LYS A 5 -36.29 -34.14 9.62
C LYS A 5 -36.24 -32.67 9.23
N TRP A 6 -35.03 -32.12 9.12
CA TRP A 6 -34.82 -30.72 8.73
C TRP A 6 -35.24 -30.48 7.27
N LEU A 7 -34.78 -31.31 6.33
CA LEU A 7 -35.18 -31.24 4.92
C LEU A 7 -36.68 -31.39 4.73
N LYS A 8 -37.31 -32.33 5.43
CA LYS A 8 -38.76 -32.51 5.39
C LYS A 8 -39.51 -31.28 5.91
N GLY A 9 -39.01 -30.65 6.97
CA GLY A 9 -39.63 -29.44 7.53
C GLY A 9 -39.47 -28.23 6.62
N GLN A 10 -38.33 -28.07 5.96
CA GLN A 10 -38.03 -26.91 5.09
C GLN A 10 -38.66 -27.04 3.70
N LEU A 11 -38.62 -28.22 3.11
CA LEU A 11 -38.98 -28.40 1.70
C LEU A 11 -40.29 -29.14 1.50
N GLY A 12 -40.85 -29.73 2.55
CA GLY A 12 -42.04 -30.61 2.45
C GLY A 12 -41.76 -31.91 1.68
N LEU A 13 -40.50 -32.23 1.36
CA LEU A 13 -40.07 -33.36 0.55
C LEU A 13 -39.54 -34.50 1.43
N HIS A 14 -39.80 -35.71 1.03
CA HIS A 14 -39.20 -36.89 1.63
C HIS A 14 -37.87 -37.18 0.89
N VAL A 15 -36.78 -36.63 1.40
CA VAL A 15 -35.44 -36.83 0.81
C VAL A 15 -34.77 -38.03 1.50
N PRO A 16 -34.46 -39.11 0.76
CA PRO A 16 -33.73 -40.24 1.33
C PRO A 16 -32.35 -39.79 1.76
N THR A 17 -32.01 -40.08 3.00
CA THR A 17 -30.68 -39.72 3.56
C THR A 17 -29.99 -40.96 4.09
N CYS A 18 -28.71 -41.09 3.79
CA CYS A 18 -27.82 -42.12 4.33
C CYS A 18 -26.54 -41.45 4.85
N HIS A 19 -25.72 -42.21 5.54
CA HIS A 19 -24.44 -41.74 6.00
C HIS A 19 -23.29 -42.67 5.58
N ALA A 20 -22.11 -42.13 5.45
CA ALA A 20 -20.87 -42.81 5.23
C ALA A 20 -19.80 -42.25 6.14
N VAL A 21 -18.72 -42.98 6.37
CA VAL A 21 -17.54 -42.53 7.10
C VAL A 21 -16.39 -42.42 6.12
N ALA A 22 -15.81 -41.26 6.01
CA ALA A 22 -14.69 -41.00 5.09
C ALA A 22 -13.38 -40.86 5.83
N PHE A 23 -12.32 -41.53 5.34
CA PHE A 23 -10.93 -41.42 5.76
C PHE A 23 -10.06 -41.07 4.56
N PRO A 24 -9.98 -39.77 4.18
CA PRO A 24 -9.36 -39.35 2.92
C PRO A 24 -7.86 -39.64 2.84
N ASP A 25 -7.18 -39.64 3.97
CA ASP A 25 -5.71 -39.73 4.04
C ASP A 25 -5.19 -41.14 4.43
N VAL A 26 -6.09 -42.08 4.64
CA VAL A 26 -5.73 -43.42 5.16
C VAL A 26 -6.32 -44.51 4.28
N THR A 27 -5.55 -45.56 4.01
CA THR A 27 -6.08 -46.81 3.48
C THR A 27 -6.58 -47.65 4.66
N TYR A 28 -7.89 -47.91 4.67
CA TYR A 28 -8.55 -48.60 5.76
C TYR A 28 -8.48 -50.12 5.59
N THR A 29 -8.00 -50.82 6.62
CA THR A 29 -7.81 -52.30 6.62
C THR A 29 -8.46 -53.02 7.81
N LEU A 30 -9.07 -52.29 8.76
CA LEU A 30 -9.63 -52.83 10.00
C LEU A 30 -11.16 -52.74 10.02
N GLU A 31 -11.83 -53.62 10.77
CA GLU A 31 -13.26 -53.50 11.04
C GLU A 31 -13.51 -52.48 12.17
N LEU A 32 -14.30 -51.45 11.92
CA LEU A 32 -14.66 -50.43 12.92
C LEU A 32 -15.82 -50.85 13.84
N GLY A 33 -16.34 -52.06 13.63
CA GLY A 33 -17.47 -52.58 14.39
C GLY A 33 -18.83 -52.32 13.78
N PRO A 34 -19.91 -52.68 14.47
CA PRO A 34 -21.27 -52.70 13.89
C PRO A 34 -21.82 -51.34 13.48
N ALA A 35 -21.30 -50.26 14.07
CA ALA A 35 -21.73 -48.91 13.78
C ALA A 35 -21.12 -48.32 12.47
N ALA A 36 -20.04 -48.91 11.95
CA ALA A 36 -19.39 -48.50 10.73
C ALA A 36 -18.93 -49.74 9.92
N PRO A 37 -19.86 -50.53 9.34
CA PRO A 37 -19.52 -51.64 8.49
C PRO A 37 -18.71 -51.17 7.26
N THR A 38 -17.86 -52.03 6.71
CA THR A 38 -16.96 -51.73 5.59
C THR A 38 -17.67 -51.17 4.37
N ASP A 39 -18.92 -51.54 4.16
CA ASP A 39 -19.76 -51.07 3.03
C ASP A 39 -19.98 -49.54 3.05
N ILE A 40 -19.98 -48.91 4.23
CA ILE A 40 -20.21 -47.47 4.36
C ILE A 40 -18.91 -46.68 4.59
N VAL A 41 -17.76 -47.35 4.59
CA VAL A 41 -16.47 -46.70 4.76
C VAL A 41 -15.86 -46.32 3.39
N ILE A 42 -15.46 -45.09 3.24
CA ILE A 42 -14.78 -44.56 2.05
C ILE A 42 -13.39 -44.13 2.47
N ASP A 43 -12.39 -44.91 2.10
CA ASP A 43 -10.97 -44.61 2.38
C ASP A 43 -10.32 -43.93 1.18
N ASN A 44 -9.02 -43.68 1.27
CA ASN A 44 -8.20 -43.08 0.20
C ASN A 44 -8.38 -43.80 -1.16
N ARG A 45 -8.47 -45.14 -1.18
CA ARG A 45 -8.69 -45.92 -2.40
C ARG A 45 -10.11 -45.73 -2.93
N GLY A 46 -11.08 -45.70 -2.02
CA GLY A 46 -12.51 -45.47 -2.35
C GLY A 46 -12.74 -44.06 -2.92
N LEU A 47 -11.94 -43.09 -2.58
CA LEU A 47 -11.99 -41.74 -3.18
C LEU A 47 -11.51 -41.72 -4.63
N SER A 48 -10.65 -42.62 -5.06
CA SER A 48 -10.19 -42.70 -6.45
C SER A 48 -11.33 -43.10 -7.41
N ASP A 49 -12.35 -43.84 -6.90
CA ASP A 49 -13.60 -44.08 -7.59
C ASP A 49 -14.78 -43.80 -6.65
N ILE A 50 -15.07 -42.51 -6.49
CA ILE A 50 -16.11 -42.04 -5.59
C ILE A 50 -17.49 -42.53 -6.00
N ASN A 51 -17.78 -42.69 -7.29
CA ASN A 51 -19.06 -43.16 -7.79
C ASN A 51 -19.35 -44.61 -7.40
N ALA A 52 -18.36 -45.49 -7.53
CA ALA A 52 -18.47 -46.87 -7.07
C ALA A 52 -18.65 -46.94 -5.55
N SER A 53 -17.91 -46.14 -4.79
CA SER A 53 -18.01 -46.05 -3.34
C SER A 53 -19.39 -45.56 -2.88
N LEU A 54 -19.93 -44.51 -3.49
CA LEU A 54 -21.27 -44.01 -3.19
C LEU A 54 -22.35 -45.03 -3.56
N SER A 55 -22.21 -45.71 -4.68
CA SER A 55 -23.15 -46.76 -5.09
C SER A 55 -23.21 -47.90 -4.07
N ARG A 56 -22.04 -48.34 -3.53
CA ARG A 56 -21.94 -49.33 -2.46
C ARG A 56 -22.62 -48.85 -1.17
N VAL A 57 -22.40 -47.60 -0.76
CA VAL A 57 -23.05 -47.00 0.42
C VAL A 57 -24.58 -46.95 0.25
N LEU A 58 -25.04 -46.49 -0.91
CA LEU A 58 -26.50 -46.43 -1.21
C LEU A 58 -27.12 -47.82 -1.20
N ALA A 59 -26.47 -48.84 -1.76
CA ALA A 59 -26.91 -50.21 -1.74
C ALA A 59 -27.00 -50.77 -0.30
N HIS A 60 -26.04 -50.48 0.55
CA HIS A 60 -26.04 -50.88 1.96
C HIS A 60 -27.28 -50.37 2.69
N TRP A 61 -27.61 -49.07 2.48
CA TRP A 61 -28.79 -48.44 3.10
C TRP A 61 -30.11 -48.74 2.36
N ARG A 62 -30.08 -49.55 1.31
CA ARG A 62 -31.26 -49.88 0.47
C ARG A 62 -32.03 -48.64 0.01
N GLN A 63 -31.30 -47.58 -0.31
CA GLN A 63 -31.91 -46.34 -0.79
C GLN A 63 -32.05 -46.41 -2.32
N SER A 64 -33.29 -46.39 -2.80
CA SER A 64 -33.62 -46.47 -4.24
C SER A 64 -34.50 -45.33 -4.73
N ALA A 65 -34.86 -44.37 -3.87
CA ALA A 65 -35.69 -43.27 -4.27
C ALA A 65 -34.88 -42.25 -5.12
N SER A 66 -35.41 -41.92 -6.29
CA SER A 66 -34.85 -40.86 -7.14
C SER A 66 -35.66 -39.58 -6.95
N LEU A 67 -34.97 -38.47 -6.82
CA LEU A 67 -35.55 -37.13 -6.86
C LEU A 67 -35.72 -36.71 -8.31
N SER A 68 -36.80 -36.02 -8.63
CA SER A 68 -36.89 -35.31 -9.91
C SER A 68 -35.88 -34.19 -9.98
N ALA A 69 -35.52 -33.71 -11.18
CA ALA A 69 -34.59 -32.62 -11.36
C ALA A 69 -35.00 -31.36 -10.56
N ALA A 70 -36.29 -31.03 -10.52
CA ALA A 70 -36.80 -29.89 -9.78
C ALA A 70 -36.71 -30.07 -8.24
N GLU A 71 -36.90 -31.30 -7.73
CA GLU A 71 -36.73 -31.61 -6.31
C GLU A 71 -35.24 -31.59 -5.92
N LEU A 72 -34.36 -32.12 -6.79
CA LEU A 72 -32.92 -32.09 -6.57
C LEU A 72 -32.41 -30.65 -6.49
N GLU A 73 -32.86 -29.77 -7.39
CA GLU A 73 -32.52 -28.35 -7.35
C GLU A 73 -32.92 -27.67 -6.05
N LYS A 74 -34.15 -27.93 -5.56
CA LYS A 74 -34.62 -27.43 -4.25
C LYS A 74 -33.75 -27.93 -3.10
N VAL A 75 -33.37 -29.20 -3.12
CA VAL A 75 -32.48 -29.79 -2.09
C VAL A 75 -31.10 -29.15 -2.13
N VAL A 76 -30.52 -28.98 -3.31
CA VAL A 76 -29.21 -28.34 -3.49
C VAL A 76 -29.27 -26.90 -3.00
N GLN A 77 -30.30 -26.13 -3.36
CA GLN A 77 -30.44 -24.74 -2.89
C GLN A 77 -30.60 -24.64 -1.37
N ALA A 78 -31.29 -25.62 -0.75
CA ALA A 78 -31.47 -25.63 0.70
C ALA A 78 -30.21 -26.04 1.47
N LEU A 79 -29.39 -26.97 0.93
CA LEU A 79 -28.18 -27.48 1.56
C LEU A 79 -26.95 -26.60 1.26
N ALA A 80 -26.88 -26.05 0.08
CA ALA A 80 -25.78 -25.18 -0.38
C ALA A 80 -26.42 -23.97 -1.10
N PRO A 81 -27.02 -23.03 -0.35
CA PRO A 81 -27.57 -21.83 -0.96
C PRO A 81 -26.44 -21.08 -1.64
N THR A 82 -26.63 -20.75 -2.91
CA THR A 82 -25.70 -19.86 -3.62
C THR A 82 -25.84 -18.48 -3.00
N ILE A 83 -25.03 -18.21 -1.99
CA ILE A 83 -24.92 -16.89 -1.40
C ILE A 83 -24.06 -16.09 -2.37
N SER A 84 -24.69 -15.24 -3.16
CA SER A 84 -23.98 -14.20 -3.91
C SER A 84 -23.46 -13.19 -2.89
N VAL A 85 -22.27 -13.42 -2.37
CA VAL A 85 -21.55 -12.39 -1.61
C VAL A 85 -21.16 -11.33 -2.63
N LYS A 86 -21.93 -10.27 -2.72
CA LYS A 86 -21.49 -9.08 -3.46
C LYS A 86 -20.33 -8.50 -2.68
N ARG A 87 -19.12 -8.66 -3.18
CA ARG A 87 -17.96 -7.94 -2.65
C ARG A 87 -18.28 -6.45 -2.69
N THR A 88 -18.08 -5.80 -1.57
CA THR A 88 -18.21 -4.34 -1.50
C THR A 88 -17.01 -3.69 -2.21
N LEU A 89 -17.15 -2.42 -2.56
CA LEU A 89 -16.02 -1.66 -3.12
C LEU A 89 -14.87 -1.54 -2.09
N ALA A 90 -15.21 -1.48 -0.80
CA ALA A 90 -14.25 -1.47 0.29
C ALA A 90 -13.47 -2.79 0.39
N ASP A 91 -14.13 -3.96 0.28
CA ASP A 91 -13.44 -5.25 0.28
C ASP A 91 -12.43 -5.34 -0.87
N ALA A 92 -12.81 -4.89 -2.06
CA ALA A 92 -11.91 -4.89 -3.23
C ALA A 92 -10.72 -3.93 -3.04
N ALA A 93 -10.92 -2.79 -2.38
CA ALA A 93 -9.85 -1.86 -2.07
C ALA A 93 -8.88 -2.43 -1.02
N HIS A 94 -9.40 -3.05 0.05
CA HIS A 94 -8.56 -3.67 1.09
C HIS A 94 -7.73 -4.85 0.54
N ASP A 95 -8.30 -5.67 -0.36
CA ASP A 95 -7.53 -6.75 -1.02
C ASP A 95 -6.39 -6.18 -1.88
N ALA A 96 -6.65 -5.07 -2.59
CA ALA A 96 -5.64 -4.38 -3.37
C ALA A 96 -4.52 -3.82 -2.48
N ASP A 97 -4.87 -3.18 -1.36
CA ASP A 97 -3.90 -2.65 -0.39
C ASP A 97 -3.00 -3.74 0.19
N ALA A 98 -3.57 -4.90 0.55
CA ALA A 98 -2.80 -6.04 1.04
C ALA A 98 -1.79 -6.56 -0.01
N GLY A 99 -2.19 -6.60 -1.28
CA GLY A 99 -1.32 -6.96 -2.39
C GLY A 99 -0.18 -5.95 -2.58
N LEU A 100 -0.49 -4.66 -2.57
CA LEU A 100 0.48 -3.56 -2.72
C LEU A 100 1.48 -3.52 -1.55
N LEU A 101 1.02 -3.80 -0.32
CA LEU A 101 1.91 -3.90 0.84
C LEU A 101 2.94 -5.02 0.68
N LYS A 102 2.52 -6.19 0.19
CA LYS A 102 3.43 -7.30 -0.08
C LYS A 102 4.48 -6.94 -1.12
N LEU A 103 4.10 -6.29 -2.21
CA LEU A 103 5.03 -5.83 -3.25
C LEU A 103 6.06 -4.84 -2.70
N THR A 104 5.62 -3.91 -1.84
CA THR A 104 6.52 -2.96 -1.18
C THR A 104 7.56 -3.70 -0.33
N GLN A 105 7.17 -4.73 0.40
CA GLN A 105 8.09 -5.56 1.20
C GLN A 105 9.11 -6.31 0.33
N ASP A 106 8.70 -6.84 -0.81
CA ASP A 106 9.60 -7.52 -1.75
C ASP A 106 10.60 -6.55 -2.38
N GLN A 107 10.18 -5.32 -2.70
CA GLN A 107 11.09 -4.25 -3.14
C GLN A 107 12.11 -3.87 -2.06
N ILE A 108 11.69 -3.73 -0.81
CA ILE A 108 12.59 -3.45 0.32
C ILE A 108 13.66 -4.53 0.42
N ARG A 109 13.28 -5.81 0.29
CA ARG A 109 14.23 -6.93 0.32
C ARG A 109 15.22 -6.86 -0.85
N ALA A 110 14.75 -6.61 -2.07
CA ALA A 110 15.60 -6.47 -3.26
C ALA A 110 16.55 -5.27 -3.11
N PHE A 111 16.06 -4.14 -2.61
CA PHE A 111 16.86 -2.94 -2.35
C PHE A 111 17.93 -3.19 -1.28
N GLY A 112 17.65 -4.02 -0.28
CA GLY A 112 18.62 -4.43 0.73
C GLY A 112 19.87 -5.13 0.17
N MET A 113 19.80 -5.70 -1.03
CA MET A 113 20.95 -6.28 -1.72
C MET A 113 21.97 -5.22 -2.21
N THR A 114 21.56 -3.95 -2.31
CA THR A 114 22.43 -2.83 -2.72
C THR A 114 23.25 -2.24 -1.56
N ARG A 115 23.39 -2.96 -0.45
CA ARG A 115 24.05 -2.50 0.79
C ARG A 115 25.46 -1.95 0.61
N ARG A 116 26.19 -2.41 -0.42
CA ARG A 116 27.60 -2.08 -0.63
C ARG A 116 27.83 -0.82 -1.47
N THR A 117 26.80 -0.16 -1.94
CA THR A 117 26.93 1.05 -2.77
C THR A 117 26.80 2.26 -1.85
N PRO A 118 27.87 3.00 -1.53
CA PRO A 118 27.78 4.08 -0.56
C PRO A 118 27.02 5.29 -1.09
N ARG A 119 26.99 5.51 -2.41
CA ARG A 119 26.36 6.67 -3.05
C ARG A 119 25.52 6.24 -4.24
N ALA A 120 24.22 6.53 -4.19
CA ALA A 120 23.30 6.15 -5.24
C ALA A 120 22.22 7.19 -5.48
N VAL A 121 21.73 7.23 -6.71
CA VAL A 121 20.50 7.91 -7.08
C VAL A 121 19.46 6.86 -7.47
N VAL A 122 18.32 6.90 -6.81
CA VAL A 122 17.22 5.96 -7.02
C VAL A 122 16.11 6.70 -7.73
N PHE A 123 15.89 6.36 -8.96
CA PHE A 123 14.79 6.91 -9.77
C PHE A 123 13.57 6.00 -9.73
N GLY A 124 12.40 6.60 -9.78
CA GLY A 124 11.14 5.86 -9.91
C GLY A 124 9.97 6.79 -10.15
N GLY A 125 8.99 6.34 -10.88
CA GLY A 125 7.75 7.08 -11.10
C GLY A 125 6.87 7.16 -9.86
N ALA A 126 5.73 7.83 -10.00
CA ALA A 126 4.71 7.88 -8.94
C ALA A 126 4.27 6.46 -8.52
N GLY A 127 4.23 6.20 -7.23
CA GLY A 127 3.77 4.92 -6.70
C GLY A 127 4.82 3.79 -6.65
N THR A 128 6.08 4.03 -7.04
CA THR A 128 7.16 3.04 -6.97
C THR A 128 7.77 2.85 -5.58
N GLY A 129 7.23 3.47 -4.53
CA GLY A 129 7.68 3.26 -3.16
C GLY A 129 8.94 4.01 -2.75
N LYS A 130 9.40 5.04 -3.48
CA LYS A 130 10.62 5.83 -3.18
C LYS A 130 10.74 6.24 -1.72
N THR A 131 9.74 6.89 -1.17
CA THR A 131 9.72 7.34 0.24
C THR A 131 9.88 6.19 1.23
N VAL A 132 9.23 5.05 0.96
CA VAL A 132 9.34 3.86 1.82
C VAL A 132 10.77 3.32 1.81
N LEU A 133 11.38 3.24 0.62
CA LEU A 133 12.78 2.81 0.47
C LEU A 133 13.77 3.82 1.06
N ALA A 134 13.48 5.13 0.97
CA ALA A 134 14.29 6.17 1.62
C ALA A 134 14.28 6.02 3.14
N CYS A 135 13.10 5.80 3.75
CA CYS A 135 12.97 5.53 5.18
C CYS A 135 13.68 4.24 5.59
N GLU A 136 13.54 3.18 4.80
CA GLU A 136 14.21 1.90 5.08
C GLU A 136 15.74 2.05 5.00
N LYS A 137 16.24 2.79 4.01
CA LYS A 137 17.67 3.06 3.90
C LYS A 137 18.19 3.88 5.07
N ALA A 138 17.45 4.89 5.49
CA ALA A 138 17.80 5.70 6.65
C ALA A 138 17.85 4.85 7.94
N ARG A 139 16.88 3.95 8.15
CA ARG A 139 16.87 2.98 9.27
C ARG A 139 18.09 2.07 9.23
N GLN A 140 18.37 1.48 8.07
CA GLN A 140 19.52 0.61 7.89
C GLN A 140 20.84 1.31 8.26
N LEU A 141 21.04 2.53 7.78
CA LEU A 141 22.23 3.32 8.07
C LEU A 141 22.35 3.66 9.57
N ARG A 142 21.24 4.04 10.21
CA ARG A 142 21.18 4.25 11.66
C ARG A 142 21.56 2.99 12.44
N ASP A 143 21.01 1.84 12.04
CA ASP A 143 21.24 0.56 12.71
C ASP A 143 22.70 0.06 12.52
N GLU A 144 23.37 0.55 11.46
CA GLU A 144 24.82 0.41 11.24
C GLU A 144 25.66 1.38 12.10
N GLY A 145 25.03 2.22 12.92
CA GLY A 145 25.69 3.14 13.87
C GLY A 145 25.95 4.53 13.32
N ASN A 146 25.42 4.88 12.15
CA ASN A 146 25.62 6.21 11.56
C ASN A 146 24.68 7.27 12.17
N SER A 147 25.17 8.49 12.29
CA SER A 147 24.35 9.68 12.46
C SER A 147 23.69 10.03 11.11
N VAL A 148 22.37 9.88 11.01
CA VAL A 148 21.65 9.95 9.74
C VAL A 148 20.80 11.22 9.65
N LEU A 149 20.88 11.92 8.52
CA LEU A 149 19.92 12.94 8.10
C LEU A 149 19.02 12.37 7.01
N LEU A 150 17.70 12.34 7.27
CA LEU A 150 16.67 12.12 6.25
C LEU A 150 16.03 13.46 5.93
N THR A 151 16.18 13.92 4.69
CA THR A 151 15.67 15.23 4.27
C THR A 151 14.75 15.11 3.06
N CYS A 152 13.75 15.98 2.99
CA CYS A 152 12.85 16.11 1.85
C CYS A 152 12.46 17.57 1.63
N PHE A 153 11.79 17.87 0.53
CA PHE A 153 11.34 19.24 0.24
C PHE A 153 10.05 19.60 1.00
N ASN A 154 9.10 18.67 1.08
CA ASN A 154 7.76 18.91 1.58
C ASN A 154 7.72 18.91 3.12
N GLU A 155 7.25 20.02 3.70
CA GLU A 155 7.16 20.22 5.16
C GLU A 155 6.16 19.23 5.83
N LEU A 156 5.02 18.94 5.18
CA LEU A 156 4.05 17.99 5.75
C LEU A 156 4.62 16.58 5.77
N LEU A 157 5.34 16.20 4.72
CA LEU A 157 6.05 14.92 4.66
C LEU A 157 7.13 14.85 5.74
N ALA A 158 7.96 15.90 5.88
CA ALA A 158 9.00 15.93 6.91
C ALA A 158 8.43 15.79 8.32
N ARG A 159 7.32 16.46 8.64
CA ARG A 159 6.64 16.34 9.93
C ARG A 159 6.08 14.95 10.16
N ARG A 160 5.47 14.33 9.15
CA ARG A 160 4.98 12.96 9.23
C ARG A 160 6.10 11.97 9.49
N LEU A 161 7.21 12.09 8.77
CA LEU A 161 8.39 11.24 8.95
C LEU A 161 9.04 11.46 10.33
N ALA A 162 9.11 12.70 10.82
CA ALA A 162 9.63 13.00 12.14
C ALA A 162 8.74 12.46 13.29
N ALA A 163 7.44 12.22 13.03
CA ALA A 163 6.52 11.63 13.99
C ALA A 163 6.46 10.09 13.92
N ASP A 164 7.15 9.46 12.97
CA ASP A 164 7.18 8.01 12.82
C ASP A 164 8.16 7.38 13.83
N PRO A 165 7.67 6.57 14.80
CA PRO A 165 8.54 5.95 15.80
C PRO A 165 9.61 5.03 15.21
N SER A 166 9.40 4.49 14.02
CA SER A 166 10.38 3.63 13.34
C SER A 166 11.63 4.39 12.89
N LEU A 167 11.54 5.74 12.83
CA LEU A 167 12.63 6.63 12.45
C LEU A 167 13.28 7.33 13.66
N ASP A 168 12.99 6.88 14.88
CA ASP A 168 13.65 7.41 16.08
C ASP A 168 15.17 7.29 15.97
N GLY A 169 15.88 8.36 16.40
CA GLY A 169 17.32 8.46 16.27
C GLY A 169 17.81 9.00 14.90
N ILE A 170 16.90 9.18 13.94
CA ILE A 170 17.22 9.79 12.63
C ILE A 170 16.81 11.27 12.65
N ARG A 171 17.70 12.16 12.26
CA ARG A 171 17.35 13.56 12.08
C ARG A 171 16.50 13.74 10.83
N THR A 172 15.22 14.05 11.00
CA THR A 172 14.31 14.31 9.87
C THR A 172 13.98 15.79 9.78
N ALA A 173 14.20 16.41 8.61
CA ALA A 173 13.96 17.84 8.39
C ALA A 173 13.82 18.14 6.89
N THR A 174 13.15 19.25 6.54
CA THR A 174 13.32 19.82 5.20
C THR A 174 14.67 20.56 5.12
N PHE A 175 15.18 20.78 3.90
CA PHE A 175 16.37 21.63 3.71
C PHE A 175 16.18 23.00 4.38
N HIS A 176 15.00 23.61 4.20
CA HIS A 176 14.65 24.90 4.77
C HIS A 176 14.70 24.88 6.29
N SER A 177 14.02 23.92 6.93
CA SER A 177 13.97 23.83 8.38
C SER A 177 15.33 23.47 9.00
N LEU A 178 16.14 22.65 8.32
CA LEU A 178 17.50 22.34 8.72
C LEU A 178 18.37 23.62 8.73
N CYS A 179 18.37 24.36 7.61
CA CYS A 179 19.12 25.61 7.49
C CYS A 179 18.73 26.62 8.57
N MET A 180 17.44 26.91 8.73
CA MET A 180 16.94 27.88 9.71
C MET A 180 17.27 27.48 11.15
N ALA A 181 17.05 26.22 11.51
CA ALA A 181 17.31 25.73 12.85
C ALA A 181 18.80 25.76 13.20
N THR A 182 19.65 25.32 12.26
CA THR A 182 21.11 25.28 12.48
C THR A 182 21.69 26.67 12.54
N ALA A 183 21.31 27.58 11.62
CA ALA A 183 21.74 28.96 11.63
C ALA A 183 21.35 29.69 12.94
N LYS A 184 20.10 29.51 13.38
CA LYS A 184 19.64 30.05 14.67
C LYS A 184 20.48 29.53 15.84
N SER A 185 20.78 28.23 15.87
CA SER A 185 21.56 27.62 16.96
C SER A 185 23.04 28.10 16.91
N ALA A 186 23.57 28.48 15.75
CA ALA A 186 24.91 29.00 15.54
C ALA A 186 25.00 30.52 15.75
N GLY A 187 23.88 31.19 16.05
CA GLY A 187 23.84 32.65 16.25
C GLY A 187 24.02 33.45 14.95
N ILE A 188 23.70 32.85 13.80
CA ILE A 188 23.77 33.52 12.49
C ILE A 188 22.48 34.30 12.28
N LEU A 189 22.62 35.57 11.91
CA LEU A 189 21.48 36.42 11.60
C LEU A 189 20.90 36.04 10.23
N LEU A 190 19.61 35.84 10.21
CA LEU A 190 18.87 35.47 9.02
C LEU A 190 17.97 36.62 8.53
N PRO A 191 17.67 36.74 7.24
CA PRO A 191 16.71 37.69 6.75
C PRO A 191 15.32 37.40 7.33
N LYS A 192 14.54 38.45 7.62
CA LYS A 192 13.20 38.31 8.17
C LYS A 192 12.27 37.53 7.23
N VAL A 193 12.39 37.75 5.95
CA VAL A 193 11.61 37.09 4.89
C VAL A 193 12.60 36.71 3.78
N PRO A 194 13.13 35.48 3.78
CA PRO A 194 14.01 35.01 2.71
C PRO A 194 13.25 34.88 1.39
N ASP A 195 13.80 35.41 0.32
CA ASP A 195 13.26 35.26 -1.02
C ASP A 195 13.79 33.98 -1.72
N ALA A 196 13.31 33.72 -2.93
CA ALA A 196 13.70 32.55 -3.69
C ALA A 196 15.19 32.54 -4.06
N ASN A 197 15.77 33.72 -4.31
CA ASN A 197 17.20 33.84 -4.64
C ASN A 197 18.07 33.55 -3.42
N TRP A 198 17.67 34.06 -2.25
CA TRP A 198 18.36 33.76 -0.99
C TRP A 198 18.36 32.25 -0.71
N TRP A 199 17.24 31.59 -0.89
CA TRP A 199 17.17 30.13 -0.71
C TRP A 199 18.08 29.37 -1.67
N LYS A 200 18.23 29.84 -2.92
CA LYS A 200 19.08 29.19 -3.92
C LYS A 200 20.58 29.46 -3.72
N ALA A 201 20.96 30.68 -3.36
CA ALA A 201 22.36 31.12 -3.34
C ALA A 201 22.94 31.20 -1.93
N ASP A 202 22.24 31.84 -0.99
CA ASP A 202 22.79 32.15 0.32
C ASP A 202 22.53 31.08 1.38
N ALA A 203 21.34 30.45 1.37
CA ALA A 203 20.97 29.43 2.35
C ALA A 203 21.94 28.25 2.39
N PRO A 204 22.46 27.72 1.28
CA PRO A 204 23.49 26.67 1.29
C PRO A 204 24.76 27.11 2.04
N LEU A 205 25.24 28.33 1.80
CA LEU A 205 26.42 28.88 2.45
C LEU A 205 26.18 29.08 3.96
N VAL A 206 25.01 29.60 4.31
CA VAL A 206 24.61 29.76 5.71
C VAL A 206 24.54 28.41 6.42
N LEU A 207 24.05 27.37 5.76
CA LEU A 207 24.03 26.02 6.33
C LEU A 207 25.44 25.51 6.60
N LEU A 208 26.35 25.64 5.65
CA LEU A 208 27.75 25.22 5.80
C LEU A 208 28.43 25.96 6.96
N GLU A 209 28.34 27.28 7.00
CA GLU A 209 28.89 28.11 8.08
C GLU A 209 28.30 27.70 9.45
N ALA A 210 26.99 27.47 9.53
CA ALA A 210 26.35 27.11 10.75
C ALA A 210 26.77 25.71 11.26
N MET A 211 26.92 24.77 10.36
CA MET A 211 27.37 23.40 10.67
C MET A 211 28.84 23.42 11.15
N GLU A 212 29.71 24.16 10.47
CA GLU A 212 31.09 24.33 10.86
C GLU A 212 31.23 24.97 12.26
N ARG A 213 30.50 26.07 12.52
CA ARG A 213 30.49 26.73 13.85
C ARG A 213 30.02 25.81 14.97
N LYS A 214 29.13 24.90 14.66
CA LYS A 214 28.57 23.94 15.66
C LYS A 214 29.38 22.66 15.75
N GLY A 215 30.32 22.40 14.83
CA GLY A 215 31.03 21.14 14.74
C GLY A 215 30.12 19.94 14.52
N VAL A 216 28.99 20.13 13.78
CA VAL A 216 28.01 19.09 13.51
C VAL A 216 28.16 18.62 12.08
N THR A 217 28.24 17.31 11.91
CA THR A 217 28.24 16.62 10.62
C THR A 217 27.30 15.42 10.68
N PHE A 218 27.01 14.83 9.54
CA PHE A 218 26.25 13.58 9.45
C PHE A 218 27.11 12.50 8.80
N ASP A 219 27.09 11.30 9.35
CA ASP A 219 27.80 10.16 8.74
C ASP A 219 27.12 9.74 7.44
N ALA A 220 25.78 9.86 7.37
CA ALA A 220 25.01 9.50 6.20
C ALA A 220 23.85 10.47 5.95
N ILE A 221 23.53 10.68 4.67
CA ILE A 221 22.40 11.53 4.25
C ILE A 221 21.53 10.80 3.25
N VAL A 222 20.20 10.86 3.47
CA VAL A 222 19.18 10.36 2.57
C VAL A 222 18.27 11.52 2.17
N VAL A 223 18.14 11.76 0.87
CA VAL A 223 17.30 12.81 0.30
C VAL A 223 16.08 12.14 -0.37
N ASP A 224 14.89 12.49 0.06
CA ASP A 224 13.64 12.08 -0.60
C ASP A 224 13.08 13.25 -1.43
N GLU A 225 12.39 12.95 -2.52
CA GLU A 225 11.89 13.93 -3.50
C GLU A 225 13.01 14.83 -4.05
N GLY A 226 14.15 14.22 -4.39
CA GLY A 226 15.35 14.93 -4.84
C GLY A 226 15.18 15.80 -6.09
N GLN A 227 14.16 15.54 -6.94
CA GLN A 227 13.83 16.38 -8.09
C GLN A 227 13.42 17.82 -7.70
N ASP A 228 13.02 18.02 -6.44
CA ASP A 228 12.62 19.33 -5.92
C ASP A 228 13.81 20.11 -5.30
N PHE A 229 15.00 19.52 -5.29
CA PHE A 229 16.21 20.15 -4.76
C PHE A 229 16.96 20.92 -5.84
N SER A 230 17.56 22.05 -5.46
CA SER A 230 18.52 22.72 -6.31
C SER A 230 19.90 22.06 -6.21
N ARG A 231 20.73 22.26 -7.24
CA ARG A 231 22.09 21.74 -7.26
C ARG A 231 22.89 22.21 -6.05
N SER A 232 22.79 23.49 -5.71
CA SER A 232 23.50 24.08 -4.57
C SER A 232 23.09 23.47 -3.22
N TRP A 233 21.83 23.03 -3.07
CA TRP A 233 21.37 22.35 -1.87
C TRP A 233 21.97 20.95 -1.73
N ILE A 234 22.02 20.21 -2.83
CA ILE A 234 22.65 18.88 -2.83
C ILE A 234 24.14 18.99 -2.52
N GLU A 235 24.85 19.95 -3.15
CA GLU A 235 26.27 20.21 -2.90
C GLU A 235 26.54 20.60 -1.42
N ALA A 236 25.68 21.43 -0.83
CA ALA A 236 25.77 21.76 0.59
C ALA A 236 25.52 20.57 1.50
N LEU A 237 24.52 19.74 1.19
CA LEU A 237 24.27 18.51 1.93
C LEU A 237 25.44 17.52 1.84
N GLU A 238 26.08 17.41 0.70
CA GLU A 238 27.30 16.60 0.55
C GLU A 238 28.47 17.11 1.36
N ALA A 239 28.64 18.45 1.41
CA ALA A 239 29.71 19.06 2.14
C ALA A 239 29.61 18.93 3.66
N ILE A 240 28.41 18.71 4.21
CA ILE A 240 28.20 18.45 5.64
C ILE A 240 28.31 16.96 6.01
N CYS A 241 28.66 16.07 5.06
CA CYS A 241 28.97 14.68 5.36
C CYS A 241 30.30 14.55 6.10
N ALA A 242 30.33 13.73 7.15
CA ALA A 242 31.50 13.58 8.04
C ALA A 242 32.75 13.06 7.33
N SER A 243 32.60 12.12 6.39
CA SER A 243 33.70 11.52 5.61
C SER A 243 33.69 11.96 4.15
N GLY A 244 33.10 13.11 3.84
CA GLY A 244 33.06 13.67 2.50
C GLY A 244 32.51 12.68 1.46
N SER A 245 33.31 12.35 0.43
CA SER A 245 32.92 11.44 -0.65
C SER A 245 32.66 9.99 -0.21
N ASP A 246 33.21 9.58 0.93
CA ASP A 246 33.07 8.19 1.43
C ASP A 246 31.81 8.00 2.27
N SER A 247 31.16 9.08 2.69
CA SER A 247 29.88 9.01 3.39
C SER A 247 28.77 8.46 2.52
N PRO A 248 27.90 7.59 3.06
CA PRO A 248 26.68 7.17 2.39
C PRO A 248 25.77 8.36 2.05
N PHE A 249 25.43 8.47 0.77
CA PHE A 249 24.58 9.55 0.26
C PHE A 249 23.60 9.03 -0.79
N TYR A 250 22.32 9.03 -0.45
CA TYR A 250 21.27 8.50 -1.30
C TYR A 250 20.29 9.59 -1.68
N VAL A 251 19.91 9.63 -2.96
CA VAL A 251 18.89 10.56 -3.46
C VAL A 251 17.80 9.76 -4.14
N PHE A 252 16.58 9.88 -3.66
CA PHE A 252 15.38 9.31 -4.26
C PHE A 252 14.66 10.41 -5.04
N ALA A 253 14.44 10.20 -6.33
CA ALA A 253 13.89 11.23 -7.23
C ALA A 253 12.92 10.65 -8.25
N ASP A 254 12.04 11.51 -8.78
CA ASP A 254 11.13 11.20 -9.88
C ASP A 254 11.50 12.07 -11.09
N GLU A 255 11.92 11.44 -12.18
CA GLU A 255 12.30 12.19 -13.40
C GLU A 255 11.09 12.85 -14.09
N HIS A 256 9.87 12.38 -13.82
CA HIS A 256 8.65 12.83 -14.48
C HIS A 256 7.83 13.82 -13.63
N GLN A 257 8.15 14.00 -12.35
CA GLN A 257 7.43 14.88 -11.41
C GLN A 257 8.24 16.13 -11.02
N ARG A 258 8.70 16.91 -12.02
CA ARG A 258 9.34 18.19 -11.75
C ARG A 258 8.28 19.28 -11.56
N LEU A 259 7.94 19.59 -10.32
CA LEU A 259 7.01 20.68 -9.98
C LEU A 259 7.68 22.04 -10.01
N TRP A 260 9.01 22.08 -9.86
CA TRP A 260 9.79 23.30 -9.79
C TRP A 260 10.91 23.27 -10.83
N ASP A 261 11.26 24.45 -11.37
CA ASP A 261 12.44 24.58 -12.24
C ASP A 261 13.71 24.50 -11.38
N ARG A 262 14.20 23.29 -11.21
CA ARG A 262 15.41 22.97 -10.44
C ARG A 262 16.50 22.47 -11.36
N ASP A 263 17.74 22.85 -11.03
CA ASP A 263 18.93 22.64 -11.86
C ASP A 263 19.76 21.41 -11.43
N TRP A 264 19.30 20.66 -10.42
CA TRP A 264 20.01 19.46 -10.03
C TRP A 264 19.80 18.33 -11.05
N VAL A 265 20.92 17.82 -11.53
CA VAL A 265 20.98 16.61 -12.36
C VAL A 265 22.00 15.69 -11.69
N PRO A 266 21.68 14.41 -11.50
CA PRO A 266 22.62 13.45 -10.91
C PRO A 266 23.93 13.40 -11.70
N ASP A 267 25.04 13.32 -10.96
CA ASP A 267 26.34 13.07 -11.55
C ASP A 267 26.36 11.67 -12.21
N ALA A 268 26.90 11.58 -13.43
CA ALA A 268 27.05 10.32 -14.15
C ALA A 268 27.95 9.28 -13.44
N GLN A 269 28.74 9.70 -12.46
CA GLN A 269 29.58 8.81 -11.65
C GLN A 269 28.82 8.12 -10.50
N ARG A 270 27.57 8.53 -10.18
CA ARG A 270 26.78 7.91 -9.13
C ARG A 270 26.11 6.64 -9.64
N PHE A 271 26.04 5.66 -8.75
CA PHE A 271 25.26 4.47 -9.05
C PHE A 271 23.79 4.84 -9.23
N ARG A 272 23.24 4.50 -10.39
CA ARG A 272 21.84 4.71 -10.71
C ARG A 272 21.05 3.42 -10.51
N LEU A 273 19.96 3.52 -9.80
CA LEU A 273 18.97 2.46 -9.65
C LEU A 273 17.62 2.97 -10.13
N ASP A 274 16.98 2.23 -11.01
CA ASP A 274 15.66 2.56 -11.53
C ASP A 274 14.60 1.62 -10.95
N LEU A 275 13.59 2.21 -10.30
CA LEU A 275 12.41 1.52 -9.80
C LEU A 275 11.32 1.56 -10.87
N THR A 276 11.06 0.45 -11.50
CA THR A 276 10.10 0.35 -12.61
C THR A 276 8.72 -0.11 -12.17
N THR A 277 8.62 -0.79 -11.03
CA THR A 277 7.37 -1.42 -10.59
C THR A 277 6.55 -0.50 -9.68
N ASN A 278 5.29 -0.28 -10.03
CA ASN A 278 4.34 0.46 -9.19
C ASN A 278 3.83 -0.45 -8.07
N CYS A 279 4.03 -0.02 -6.81
CA CYS A 279 3.64 -0.75 -5.60
C CYS A 279 2.61 0.00 -4.74
N ARG A 280 2.03 1.09 -5.27
CA ARG A 280 1.05 1.91 -4.54
C ARG A 280 -0.32 1.91 -5.18
N ASN A 281 -0.37 1.84 -6.51
CA ASN A 281 -1.61 2.01 -7.26
C ASN A 281 -2.06 0.68 -7.84
N ALA A 282 -3.33 0.37 -7.70
CA ALA A 282 -3.94 -0.73 -8.44
C ALA A 282 -3.87 -0.49 -9.96
N HIS A 283 -3.88 -1.56 -10.75
CA HIS A 283 -3.74 -1.53 -12.20
C HIS A 283 -4.61 -0.47 -12.92
N PRO A 284 -5.90 -0.28 -12.59
CA PRO A 284 -6.71 0.73 -13.26
C PRO A 284 -6.23 2.18 -13.01
N ILE A 285 -5.57 2.43 -11.87
CA ILE A 285 -4.99 3.74 -11.53
C ILE A 285 -3.65 3.91 -12.22
N SER A 286 -2.75 2.91 -12.12
CA SER A 286 -1.42 2.98 -12.76
C SER A 286 -1.50 3.12 -14.26
N SER A 287 -2.40 2.38 -14.93
CA SER A 287 -2.67 2.52 -16.36
C SER A 287 -3.13 3.91 -16.74
N ARG A 288 -3.96 4.55 -15.92
CA ARG A 288 -4.42 5.92 -16.18
C ARG A 288 -3.29 6.94 -15.97
N VAL A 289 -2.49 6.76 -14.93
CA VAL A 289 -1.30 7.59 -14.69
C VAL A 289 -0.33 7.49 -15.86
N ALA A 290 -0.04 6.29 -16.34
CA ALA A 290 0.83 6.05 -17.51
C ALA A 290 0.33 6.77 -18.77
N MET A 291 -0.98 6.74 -19.03
CA MET A 291 -1.59 7.46 -20.15
C MET A 291 -1.44 9.00 -20.04
N ILE A 292 -1.57 9.55 -18.83
CA ILE A 292 -1.45 11.00 -18.60
C ILE A 292 0.01 11.45 -18.63
N ALA A 293 0.91 10.69 -17.99
CA ALA A 293 2.33 11.01 -17.89
C ALA A 293 3.14 10.68 -19.15
N GLY A 294 2.56 9.91 -20.09
CA GLY A 294 3.27 9.44 -21.27
C GLY A 294 4.41 8.45 -20.99
N SER A 295 4.41 7.84 -19.81
CA SER A 295 5.43 6.87 -19.38
C SER A 295 4.78 5.57 -18.94
N ALA A 296 5.29 4.44 -19.45
CA ALA A 296 4.87 3.13 -18.97
C ALA A 296 5.55 2.86 -17.61
N VAL A 297 4.76 2.52 -16.61
CA VAL A 297 5.24 1.97 -15.34
C VAL A 297 4.78 0.52 -15.30
N ASP A 298 5.71 -0.39 -15.08
CA ASP A 298 5.36 -1.79 -14.90
C ASP A 298 4.50 -1.91 -13.65
N ASP A 299 3.30 -2.43 -13.79
CA ASP A 299 2.50 -2.84 -12.65
C ASP A 299 2.33 -4.37 -12.67
N LEU A 300 2.18 -4.94 -11.51
CA LEU A 300 2.02 -6.39 -11.36
C LEU A 300 0.54 -6.81 -11.44
N GLY A 301 -0.32 -5.97 -12.02
CA GLY A 301 -1.71 -6.30 -12.31
C GLY A 301 -2.58 -6.50 -11.07
N ILE A 302 -2.25 -5.85 -9.94
CA ILE A 302 -3.14 -5.86 -8.77
C ILE A 302 -4.42 -5.15 -9.16
N ASP A 303 -5.50 -5.90 -9.17
CA ASP A 303 -6.81 -5.39 -9.54
C ASP A 303 -7.37 -4.45 -8.46
N GLY A 304 -8.24 -3.54 -8.87
CA GLY A 304 -8.84 -2.56 -7.98
C GLY A 304 -9.96 -1.77 -8.67
N PRO A 305 -10.67 -0.93 -7.91
CA PRO A 305 -11.74 -0.12 -8.48
C PRO A 305 -11.23 0.85 -9.56
N PRO A 306 -11.91 0.95 -10.72
CA PRO A 306 -11.51 1.88 -11.76
C PRO A 306 -11.75 3.33 -11.32
N PRO A 307 -10.85 4.28 -11.69
CA PRO A 307 -11.06 5.70 -11.49
C PRO A 307 -12.36 6.17 -12.15
N LYS A 308 -13.12 7.01 -11.44
CA LYS A 308 -14.35 7.61 -11.96
C LYS A 308 -14.16 9.11 -12.14
N TRP A 309 -14.63 9.62 -13.25
CA TRP A 309 -14.60 11.03 -13.60
C TRP A 309 -15.99 11.60 -13.53
N SER A 310 -16.10 12.83 -13.08
CA SER A 310 -17.34 13.60 -13.06
C SER A 310 -17.06 15.02 -13.48
N ASP A 311 -17.76 15.48 -14.50
CA ASP A 311 -17.65 16.86 -14.97
C ASP A 311 -18.51 17.78 -14.12
N LEU A 312 -18.01 18.98 -13.85
CA LEU A 312 -18.71 20.03 -13.15
C LEU A 312 -18.92 21.20 -14.10
N ASN A 313 -20.16 21.67 -14.20
CA ASN A 313 -20.46 22.88 -14.96
C ASN A 313 -19.96 24.13 -14.24
N LYS A 314 -19.98 24.13 -12.91
CA LYS A 314 -19.51 25.22 -12.06
C LYS A 314 -18.77 24.68 -10.84
N ILE A 315 -17.66 25.31 -10.48
CA ILE A 315 -16.86 24.92 -9.30
C ILE A 315 -17.66 25.05 -7.98
N SER A 316 -18.69 25.89 -7.95
CA SER A 316 -19.60 26.03 -6.80
C SER A 316 -20.42 24.76 -6.51
N GLU A 317 -20.52 23.84 -7.45
CA GLU A 317 -21.22 22.57 -7.30
C GLU A 317 -20.32 21.47 -6.70
N ALA A 318 -19.00 21.68 -6.70
CA ALA A 318 -18.03 20.71 -6.20
C ALA A 318 -18.33 20.23 -4.77
N PRO A 319 -18.67 21.09 -3.78
CA PRO A 319 -18.94 20.63 -2.43
C PRO A 319 -20.08 19.62 -2.33
N ARG A 320 -21.19 19.87 -3.02
CA ARG A 320 -22.35 18.95 -3.03
C ARG A 320 -22.05 17.64 -3.75
N LEU A 321 -21.21 17.69 -4.80
CA LEU A 321 -20.79 16.45 -5.49
C LEU A 321 -19.88 15.61 -4.61
N VAL A 322 -18.88 16.23 -3.96
CA VAL A 322 -17.98 15.55 -3.04
C VAL A 322 -18.74 14.90 -1.90
N GLN A 323 -19.67 15.63 -1.27
CA GLN A 323 -20.51 15.09 -0.20
C GLN A 323 -21.25 13.82 -0.64
N ARG A 324 -21.93 13.86 -1.78
CA ARG A 324 -22.65 12.69 -2.32
C ARG A 324 -21.72 11.49 -2.62
N ILE A 325 -20.49 11.78 -3.08
CA ILE A 325 -19.50 10.74 -3.33
C ILE A 325 -19.06 10.11 -2.01
N VAL A 326 -18.73 10.91 -1.00
CA VAL A 326 -18.33 10.43 0.33
C VAL A 326 -19.45 9.60 0.97
N GLU A 327 -20.68 10.11 1.00
CA GLU A 327 -21.84 9.36 1.52
C GLU A 327 -22.02 8.00 0.82
N LYS A 328 -21.81 7.97 -0.50
CA LYS A 328 -21.88 6.73 -1.28
C LYS A 328 -20.75 5.77 -0.95
N LEU A 329 -19.53 6.25 -0.69
CA LEU A 329 -18.40 5.41 -0.29
C LEU A 329 -18.62 4.83 1.11
N LEU A 330 -19.10 5.64 2.07
CA LEU A 330 -19.44 5.19 3.41
C LEU A 330 -20.55 4.11 3.37
N ALA A 331 -21.57 4.31 2.52
CA ALA A 331 -22.61 3.31 2.32
C ALA A 331 -22.12 2.01 1.64
N GLN A 332 -20.94 2.04 1.02
CA GLN A 332 -20.28 0.87 0.41
C GLN A 332 -19.23 0.21 1.32
N GLY A 333 -19.17 0.61 2.60
CA GLY A 333 -18.36 -0.04 3.62
C GLY A 333 -17.01 0.62 3.90
N PHE A 334 -16.68 1.78 3.27
CA PHE A 334 -15.50 2.56 3.65
C PHE A 334 -15.73 3.26 4.99
N SER A 335 -14.68 3.37 5.79
CA SER A 335 -14.65 4.26 6.96
C SER A 335 -14.28 5.69 6.54
N ALA A 336 -14.49 6.66 7.42
CA ALA A 336 -14.08 8.03 7.16
C ALA A 336 -12.55 8.15 6.98
N ASP A 337 -11.77 7.31 7.66
CA ASP A 337 -10.31 7.30 7.59
C ASP A 337 -9.78 6.76 6.25
N ASP A 338 -10.61 6.01 5.51
CA ASP A 338 -10.26 5.49 4.18
C ASP A 338 -10.46 6.52 3.06
N VAL A 339 -11.09 7.67 3.35
CA VAL A 339 -11.48 8.65 2.35
C VAL A 339 -10.71 9.94 2.51
N VAL A 340 -9.93 10.32 1.48
CA VAL A 340 -9.20 11.58 1.43
C VAL A 340 -9.71 12.44 0.28
N VAL A 341 -10.03 13.70 0.57
CA VAL A 341 -10.43 14.69 -0.43
C VAL A 341 -9.28 15.66 -0.67
N LEU A 342 -8.72 15.61 -1.88
CA LEU A 342 -7.67 16.54 -2.31
C LEU A 342 -8.31 17.74 -3.02
N CYS A 343 -7.87 18.93 -2.67
CA CYS A 343 -8.36 20.19 -3.23
C CYS A 343 -7.22 20.99 -3.84
N GLU A 344 -7.48 21.61 -4.99
CA GLU A 344 -6.51 22.45 -5.67
C GLU A 344 -6.17 23.72 -4.85
N THR A 345 -7.15 24.27 -4.13
CA THR A 345 -6.98 25.50 -3.35
C THR A 345 -7.41 25.35 -1.90
N PRO A 346 -6.73 26.04 -0.95
CA PRO A 346 -7.15 26.08 0.45
C PRO A 346 -8.57 26.59 0.66
N GLU A 347 -9.03 27.51 -0.20
CA GLU A 347 -10.37 28.07 -0.15
C GLU A 347 -11.44 26.99 -0.43
N LEU A 348 -11.22 26.16 -1.45
CA LEU A 348 -12.10 25.03 -1.74
C LEU A 348 -12.13 24.02 -0.58
N ALA A 349 -10.97 23.73 0.00
CA ALA A 349 -10.86 22.85 1.16
C ALA A 349 -11.63 23.39 2.36
N ARG A 350 -11.55 24.71 2.62
CA ARG A 350 -12.31 25.37 3.69
C ARG A 350 -13.82 25.24 3.48
N ARG A 351 -14.31 25.53 2.28
CA ARG A 351 -15.75 25.41 1.94
C ARG A 351 -16.26 23.97 2.09
N LEU A 352 -15.46 22.98 1.70
CA LEU A 352 -15.82 21.58 1.88
C LEU A 352 -15.94 21.22 3.37
N ARG A 353 -15.02 21.68 4.23
CA ARG A 353 -15.11 21.46 5.69
C ARG A 353 -16.37 22.11 6.30
N GLU A 354 -16.69 23.32 5.91
CA GLU A 354 -17.89 24.04 6.40
C GLU A 354 -19.19 23.27 6.12
N ILE A 355 -19.29 22.65 4.94
CA ILE A 355 -20.46 21.83 4.57
C ILE A 355 -20.47 20.51 5.32
N ALA A 356 -19.33 19.83 5.43
CA ALA A 356 -19.24 18.58 6.18
C ALA A 356 -19.64 18.74 7.65
N VAL A 357 -19.22 19.84 8.29
CA VAL A 357 -19.57 20.14 9.68
C VAL A 357 -21.07 20.51 9.84
N ALA A 358 -21.66 21.19 8.84
CA ALA A 358 -23.06 21.63 8.91
C ALA A 358 -24.06 20.44 8.83
N ASP A 359 -23.74 19.40 8.07
CA ASP A 359 -24.67 18.31 7.77
C ASP A 359 -24.45 17.04 8.61
N THR A 360 -23.28 16.82 9.21
CA THR A 360 -22.94 15.57 9.89
C THR A 360 -22.70 15.70 11.39
N GLY A 361 -22.61 16.90 11.92
CA GLY A 361 -22.35 17.14 13.38
C GLY A 361 -20.98 16.63 13.86
N PHE A 362 -20.02 16.48 12.96
CA PHE A 362 -18.62 16.13 13.24
C PHE A 362 -17.71 17.34 13.31
#